data_aa8d01f5799d044bf643cf7782eab47e
#
_entry.id   aa8d01f5799d044bf643cf7782eab47e
#
_cell.length_a   1.000
_cell.length_b   1.000
_cell.length_c   1.000
_cell.angle_alpha   90.00
_cell.angle_beta   90.00
_cell.angle_gamma   90.00
#
_symmetry.space_group_name_H-M   'P 1'
#
loop_
_entity.id
_entity.type
_entity.pdbx_description
1 polymer ?
#
loop_
_entity_poly.entity_id
_entity_poly.type
_entity_poly.pdbx_seq_one_letter_code
_entity_poly.pdbx_strand_id
1 'polypeptide(L)'
;MALPSSIINQIIQQEVLLDDLSDDDLASFCQTANLTYRSGEPIVSDQDYDFIYLPALKQRLPRHPLLQSIEPEGQGFSEEKVLLPEIMLSTDKAYSWTEISKWIERLEKSAVEIGLEPSLIGIKATPKLDGFAGFDDGTRLYTRGDGKKGSDITRVFDRGLQVYNDSERGQGAGEIVVKKSYFEMHLSQNYEYPRNFQASLIKEKSLDVKAQQAILDKAALFVPFTQLPTWLGGIDELSNQFERIVEDVLSTVDFDVDGVVFEATNDDLKVQMGANRKFHRWQIAFKENKDKAQVKVLSVTPQ
;
A
#
# COMPACT_ATOMS: atom_id res chain seq x y z
N MET A 1 -15.85 6.06 -20.47
CA MET A 1 -14.89 6.41 -21.56
C MET A 1 -13.58 6.81 -20.91
N ALA A 2 -12.43 6.50 -21.54
CA ALA A 2 -11.16 6.99 -20.98
C ALA A 2 -11.09 8.50 -21.09
N LEU A 3 -10.58 9.17 -20.04
CA LEU A 3 -10.39 10.61 -20.04
C LEU A 3 -9.33 11.01 -21.09
N PRO A 4 -9.53 12.08 -21.85
CA PRO A 4 -8.50 12.62 -22.73
C PRO A 4 -7.25 13.03 -21.93
N SER A 5 -6.06 12.75 -22.48
CA SER A 5 -4.78 13.10 -21.81
C SER A 5 -4.65 14.60 -21.50
N SER A 6 -5.27 15.46 -22.29
CA SER A 6 -5.31 16.91 -22.02
C SER A 6 -6.03 17.23 -20.71
N ILE A 7 -7.16 16.58 -20.43
CA ILE A 7 -7.92 16.79 -19.20
C ILE A 7 -7.16 16.21 -18.00
N ILE A 8 -6.53 15.02 -18.17
CA ILE A 8 -5.67 14.44 -17.13
C ILE A 8 -4.57 15.42 -16.72
N ASN A 9 -3.87 16.01 -17.70
CA ASN A 9 -2.82 17.00 -17.44
C ASN A 9 -3.35 18.25 -16.73
N GLN A 10 -4.50 18.76 -17.12
CA GLN A 10 -5.12 19.92 -16.47
C GLN A 10 -5.49 19.63 -14.99
N ILE A 11 -5.94 18.41 -14.69
CA ILE A 11 -6.21 17.98 -13.31
C ILE A 11 -4.91 17.91 -12.50
N ILE A 12 -3.87 17.28 -13.06
CA ILE A 12 -2.56 17.16 -12.41
C ILE A 12 -1.93 18.52 -12.15
N GLN A 13 -2.04 19.45 -13.10
CA GLN A 13 -1.51 20.81 -13.00
C GLN A 13 -2.41 21.75 -12.17
N GLN A 14 -3.51 21.24 -11.61
CA GLN A 14 -4.50 22.00 -10.84
C GLN A 14 -5.13 23.18 -11.63
N GLU A 15 -5.17 23.08 -12.95
CA GLU A 15 -5.83 24.07 -13.82
C GLU A 15 -7.36 23.93 -13.81
N VAL A 16 -7.86 22.74 -13.42
CA VAL A 16 -9.28 22.45 -13.20
C VAL A 16 -9.47 22.10 -11.73
N LEU A 17 -10.38 22.79 -11.06
CA LEU A 17 -10.69 22.48 -9.67
C LEU A 17 -11.44 21.15 -9.57
N LEU A 18 -11.18 20.42 -8.50
CA LEU A 18 -11.81 19.11 -8.25
C LEU A 18 -13.35 19.19 -8.26
N ASP A 19 -13.89 20.30 -7.73
CA ASP A 19 -15.34 20.56 -7.66
C ASP A 19 -15.97 20.83 -9.03
N ASP A 20 -15.19 21.27 -10.01
CA ASP A 20 -15.65 21.54 -11.38
C ASP A 20 -15.69 20.27 -12.26
N LEU A 21 -15.08 19.18 -11.79
CA LEU A 21 -15.13 17.90 -12.49
C LEU A 21 -16.52 17.27 -12.40
N SER A 22 -17.00 16.69 -13.50
CA SER A 22 -18.16 15.82 -13.45
C SER A 22 -17.87 14.55 -12.63
N ASP A 23 -18.91 13.86 -12.14
CA ASP A 23 -18.75 12.59 -11.44
C ASP A 23 -18.07 11.51 -12.30
N ASP A 24 -18.39 11.50 -13.60
CA ASP A 24 -17.80 10.57 -14.56
C ASP A 24 -16.33 10.88 -14.83
N ASP A 25 -15.95 12.16 -14.90
CA ASP A 25 -14.55 12.58 -15.09
C ASP A 25 -13.71 12.27 -13.85
N LEU A 26 -14.23 12.57 -12.65
CA LEU A 26 -13.55 12.21 -11.40
C LEU A 26 -13.34 10.69 -11.28
N ALA A 27 -14.38 9.91 -11.57
CA ALA A 27 -14.28 8.45 -11.52
C ALA A 27 -13.27 7.93 -12.54
N SER A 28 -13.30 8.44 -13.77
CA SER A 28 -12.37 8.06 -14.84
C SER A 28 -10.93 8.46 -14.50
N PHE A 29 -10.72 9.63 -13.88
CA PHE A 29 -9.40 10.06 -13.39
C PHE A 29 -8.89 9.11 -12.30
N CYS A 30 -9.68 8.83 -11.28
CA CYS A 30 -9.31 7.91 -10.20
C CYS A 30 -8.99 6.50 -10.71
N GLN A 31 -9.74 6.00 -11.70
CA GLN A 31 -9.43 4.71 -12.35
C GLN A 31 -8.11 4.75 -13.09
N THR A 32 -7.85 5.81 -13.86
CA THR A 32 -6.60 5.97 -14.60
C THR A 32 -5.41 6.08 -13.64
N ALA A 33 -5.50 6.92 -12.61
CA ALA A 33 -4.45 7.08 -11.60
C ALA A 33 -4.15 5.76 -10.87
N ASN A 34 -5.18 4.99 -10.50
CA ASN A 34 -4.99 3.68 -9.88
C ASN A 34 -4.34 2.67 -10.85
N LEU A 35 -4.73 2.67 -12.12
CA LEU A 35 -4.18 1.78 -13.12
C LEU A 35 -2.70 2.08 -13.40
N THR A 36 -2.35 3.35 -13.60
CA THR A 36 -0.97 3.80 -13.86
C THR A 36 -0.07 3.54 -12.64
N TYR A 37 -0.55 3.82 -11.43
CA TYR A 37 0.14 3.46 -10.19
C TYR A 37 0.46 1.96 -10.14
N ARG A 38 -0.52 1.09 -10.43
CA ARG A 38 -0.34 -0.36 -10.45
C ARG A 38 0.56 -0.84 -11.58
N SER A 39 0.67 -0.06 -12.64
CA SER A 39 1.62 -0.30 -13.73
C SER A 39 3.04 0.19 -13.38
N GLY A 40 3.25 0.86 -12.25
CA GLY A 40 4.53 1.45 -11.87
C GLY A 40 4.85 2.74 -12.60
N GLU A 41 3.84 3.42 -13.15
CA GLU A 41 3.94 4.70 -13.85
C GLU A 41 2.90 5.68 -13.25
N PRO A 42 3.03 6.03 -11.96
CA PRO A 42 2.06 6.88 -11.30
C PRO A 42 1.99 8.26 -11.97
N ILE A 43 0.76 8.76 -12.17
CA ILE A 43 0.52 10.10 -12.72
C ILE A 43 0.24 11.14 -11.62
N VAL A 44 0.02 10.70 -10.40
CA VAL A 44 -0.10 11.51 -9.19
C VAL A 44 0.58 10.80 -8.03
N SER A 45 0.98 11.53 -7.00
CA SER A 45 1.54 10.92 -5.80
C SER A 45 0.49 10.06 -5.08
N ASP A 46 0.95 9.04 -4.33
CA ASP A 46 0.07 8.24 -3.45
C ASP A 46 -0.70 9.13 -2.49
N GLN A 47 -0.04 10.18 -2.03
CA GLN A 47 -0.59 11.14 -1.10
C GLN A 47 -1.75 11.93 -1.71
N ASP A 48 -1.55 12.52 -2.89
CA ASP A 48 -2.64 13.24 -3.58
C ASP A 48 -3.80 12.29 -3.90
N TYR A 49 -3.49 11.09 -4.36
CA TYR A 49 -4.52 10.11 -4.64
C TYR A 49 -5.34 9.74 -3.41
N ASP A 50 -4.68 9.43 -2.28
CA ASP A 50 -5.34 8.97 -1.06
C ASP A 50 -6.01 10.08 -0.26
N PHE A 51 -5.50 11.33 -0.33
CA PHE A 51 -6.02 12.43 0.50
C PHE A 51 -6.87 13.45 -0.25
N ILE A 52 -6.80 13.48 -1.58
CA ILE A 52 -7.55 14.42 -2.41
C ILE A 52 -8.60 13.69 -3.27
N TYR A 53 -8.15 12.84 -4.19
CA TYR A 53 -9.02 12.26 -5.22
C TYR A 53 -9.91 11.13 -4.71
N LEU A 54 -9.36 10.20 -3.94
CA LEU A 54 -10.12 9.06 -3.42
C LEU A 54 -11.20 9.47 -2.41
N PRO A 55 -10.97 10.43 -1.48
CA PRO A 55 -12.02 10.98 -0.62
C PRO A 55 -13.14 11.66 -1.40
N ALA A 56 -12.82 12.45 -2.43
CA ALA A 56 -13.81 13.07 -3.29
C ALA A 56 -14.66 12.03 -4.02
N LEU A 57 -14.03 10.99 -4.57
CA LEU A 57 -14.76 9.87 -5.17
C LEU A 57 -15.68 9.17 -4.16
N LYS A 58 -15.18 8.91 -2.95
CA LYS A 58 -15.97 8.31 -1.86
C LYS A 58 -17.19 9.15 -1.48
N GLN A 59 -17.02 10.46 -1.40
CA GLN A 59 -18.08 11.38 -1.05
C GLN A 59 -19.14 11.46 -2.14
N ARG A 60 -18.73 11.58 -3.42
CA ARG A 60 -19.62 11.80 -4.55
C ARG A 60 -20.23 10.50 -5.08
N LEU A 61 -19.47 9.42 -5.09
CA LEU A 61 -19.82 8.12 -5.65
C LEU A 61 -19.51 6.95 -4.70
N PRO A 62 -20.13 6.86 -3.50
CA PRO A 62 -19.77 5.90 -2.43
C PRO A 62 -19.93 4.42 -2.83
N ARG A 63 -20.65 4.12 -3.90
CA ARG A 63 -20.87 2.77 -4.43
C ARG A 63 -20.06 2.46 -5.69
N HIS A 64 -19.11 3.34 -6.07
CA HIS A 64 -18.32 3.12 -7.27
C HIS A 64 -17.51 1.81 -7.17
N PRO A 65 -17.42 1.01 -8.26
CA PRO A 65 -16.73 -0.30 -8.27
C PRO A 65 -15.27 -0.23 -7.78
N LEU A 66 -14.55 0.84 -8.11
CA LEU A 66 -13.18 1.07 -7.65
C LEU A 66 -13.02 1.04 -6.11
N LEU A 67 -14.07 1.40 -5.38
CA LEU A 67 -14.11 1.36 -3.92
C LEU A 67 -14.42 -0.03 -3.36
N GLN A 68 -14.96 -0.93 -4.19
CA GLN A 68 -15.57 -2.20 -3.78
C GLN A 68 -14.72 -3.43 -4.09
N SER A 69 -13.78 -3.33 -5.03
CA SER A 69 -12.97 -4.45 -5.50
C SER A 69 -11.49 -4.09 -5.59
N ILE A 70 -10.64 -5.12 -5.63
CA ILE A 70 -9.23 -4.97 -5.98
C ILE A 70 -9.18 -4.89 -7.51
N GLU A 71 -8.63 -3.79 -8.01
CA GLU A 71 -8.42 -3.64 -9.45
C GLU A 71 -7.33 -4.62 -9.93
N PRO A 72 -7.43 -5.13 -11.16
CA PRO A 72 -6.39 -5.97 -11.74
C PRO A 72 -5.08 -5.19 -11.95
N GLU A 73 -4.00 -5.91 -12.20
CA GLU A 73 -2.72 -5.30 -12.55
C GLU A 73 -2.82 -4.49 -13.84
N GLY A 74 -1.98 -3.45 -13.92
CA GLY A 74 -1.80 -2.66 -15.12
C GLY A 74 -1.14 -3.47 -16.27
N GLN A 75 -0.96 -2.82 -17.41
CA GLN A 75 -0.30 -3.41 -18.59
C GLN A 75 1.20 -3.69 -18.33
N GLY A 76 1.76 -4.61 -19.08
CA GLY A 76 3.20 -4.93 -19.05
C GLY A 76 3.58 -6.11 -18.16
N PHE A 77 2.63 -6.71 -17.44
CA PHE A 77 2.80 -8.01 -16.79
C PHE A 77 2.36 -9.15 -17.73
N SER A 78 2.72 -10.39 -17.38
CA SER A 78 2.33 -11.56 -18.18
C SER A 78 0.82 -11.59 -18.45
N GLU A 79 0.42 -11.89 -19.69
CA GLU A 79 -0.97 -12.10 -20.06
C GLU A 79 -1.54 -13.37 -19.41
N GLU A 80 -0.70 -14.37 -19.16
CA GLU A 80 -1.06 -15.59 -18.47
C GLU A 80 -1.11 -15.32 -16.95
N LYS A 81 -2.32 -15.38 -16.38
CA LYS A 81 -2.56 -15.23 -14.95
C LYS A 81 -2.67 -16.59 -14.29
N VAL A 82 -1.92 -16.75 -13.21
CA VAL A 82 -1.87 -17.98 -12.40
C VAL A 82 -2.65 -17.76 -11.11
N LEU A 83 -3.34 -18.78 -10.62
CA LEU A 83 -3.97 -18.75 -9.29
C LEU A 83 -2.89 -18.62 -8.23
N LEU A 84 -3.11 -17.69 -7.30
CA LEU A 84 -2.23 -17.54 -6.14
C LEU A 84 -2.45 -18.70 -5.17
N PRO A 85 -1.39 -19.18 -4.50
CA PRO A 85 -1.52 -20.19 -3.44
C PRO A 85 -2.42 -19.72 -2.29
N GLU A 86 -2.39 -18.43 -1.98
CA GLU A 86 -3.23 -17.78 -0.98
C GLU A 86 -3.82 -16.48 -1.52
N ILE A 87 -4.99 -16.10 -1.00
CA ILE A 87 -5.66 -14.86 -1.39
C ILE A 87 -4.93 -13.67 -0.77
N MET A 88 -4.46 -12.75 -1.61
CA MET A 88 -3.80 -11.51 -1.20
C MET A 88 -4.78 -10.34 -1.25
N LEU A 89 -5.50 -10.11 -0.16
CA LEU A 89 -6.39 -8.95 -0.05
C LEU A 89 -5.59 -7.64 0.13
N SER A 90 -6.26 -6.51 -0.14
CA SER A 90 -5.76 -5.19 0.24
C SER A 90 -5.97 -4.98 1.75
N THR A 91 -5.48 -3.87 2.29
CA THR A 91 -5.82 -3.41 3.64
C THR A 91 -6.92 -2.36 3.57
N ASP A 92 -7.81 -2.32 4.57
CA ASP A 92 -8.67 -1.15 4.81
C ASP A 92 -7.79 0.05 5.17
N LYS A 93 -8.27 1.27 4.92
CA LYS A 93 -7.48 2.48 5.13
C LYS A 93 -8.13 3.37 6.18
N ALA A 94 -7.33 3.87 7.10
CA ALA A 94 -7.67 4.91 8.07
C ALA A 94 -6.72 6.11 7.91
N TYR A 95 -7.24 7.31 8.03
CA TYR A 95 -6.52 8.56 7.88
C TYR A 95 -6.56 9.43 9.15
N SER A 96 -7.16 8.91 10.20
CA SER A 96 -7.28 9.59 11.48
C SER A 96 -7.37 8.59 12.64
N TRP A 97 -7.01 9.06 13.83
CA TRP A 97 -7.23 8.29 15.06
C TRP A 97 -8.71 7.89 15.24
N THR A 98 -9.64 8.76 14.87
CA THR A 98 -11.08 8.46 14.94
C THR A 98 -11.47 7.23 14.12
N GLU A 99 -10.84 7.01 12.97
CA GLU A 99 -11.11 5.82 12.13
C GLU A 99 -10.47 4.56 12.72
N ILE A 100 -9.27 4.68 13.29
CA ILE A 100 -8.60 3.61 14.04
C ILE A 100 -9.44 3.23 15.28
N SER A 101 -9.93 4.21 16.06
CA SER A 101 -10.80 3.95 17.22
C SER A 101 -12.06 3.18 16.84
N LYS A 102 -12.70 3.51 15.72
CA LYS A 102 -13.86 2.76 15.22
C LYS A 102 -13.49 1.33 14.79
N TRP A 103 -12.28 1.10 14.31
CA TRP A 103 -11.80 -0.25 14.04
C TRP A 103 -11.57 -1.03 15.33
N ILE A 104 -11.00 -0.41 16.38
CA ILE A 104 -10.84 -0.98 17.71
C ILE A 104 -12.21 -1.36 18.31
N GLU A 105 -13.21 -0.48 18.26
CA GLU A 105 -14.57 -0.79 18.70
C GLU A 105 -15.16 -2.04 18.01
N ARG A 106 -14.85 -2.24 16.71
CA ARG A 106 -15.26 -3.46 16.00
C ARG A 106 -14.53 -4.71 16.49
N LEU A 107 -13.22 -4.60 16.82
CA LEU A 107 -12.46 -5.68 17.42
C LEU A 107 -13.05 -6.09 18.78
N GLU A 108 -13.28 -5.11 19.65
CA GLU A 108 -13.84 -5.34 21.00
C GLU A 108 -15.21 -6.00 20.93
N LYS A 109 -16.09 -5.51 20.06
CA LYS A 109 -17.41 -6.10 19.86
C LYS A 109 -17.29 -7.56 19.39
N SER A 110 -16.46 -7.84 18.41
CA SER A 110 -16.27 -9.21 17.91
C SER A 110 -15.60 -10.13 18.94
N ALA A 111 -14.71 -9.60 19.80
CA ALA A 111 -14.08 -10.34 20.89
C ALA A 111 -15.13 -10.79 21.92
N VAL A 112 -16.02 -9.90 22.32
CA VAL A 112 -17.12 -10.23 23.25
C VAL A 112 -18.02 -11.33 22.67
N GLU A 113 -18.31 -11.32 21.37
CA GLU A 113 -19.13 -12.34 20.71
C GLU A 113 -18.51 -13.76 20.78
N ILE A 114 -17.19 -13.87 20.90
CA ILE A 114 -16.47 -15.16 21.08
C ILE A 114 -16.03 -15.42 22.51
N GLY A 115 -16.44 -14.57 23.48
CA GLY A 115 -16.07 -14.72 24.87
C GLY A 115 -14.62 -14.34 25.20
N LEU A 116 -13.95 -13.58 24.33
CA LEU A 116 -12.62 -13.02 24.56
C LEU A 116 -12.76 -11.66 25.26
N GLU A 117 -12.09 -11.51 26.40
CA GLU A 117 -12.04 -10.22 27.11
C GLU A 117 -11.32 -9.17 26.24
N PRO A 118 -11.90 -7.97 26.02
CA PRO A 118 -11.28 -6.93 25.19
C PRO A 118 -9.86 -6.54 25.61
N SER A 119 -9.56 -6.57 26.91
CA SER A 119 -8.23 -6.30 27.45
C SER A 119 -7.15 -7.31 27.03
N LEU A 120 -7.55 -8.47 26.53
CA LEU A 120 -6.66 -9.52 26.04
C LEU A 120 -6.43 -9.46 24.53
N ILE A 121 -7.01 -8.48 23.83
CA ILE A 121 -6.77 -8.30 22.40
C ILE A 121 -5.36 -7.75 22.20
N GLY A 122 -4.49 -8.59 21.60
CA GLY A 122 -3.18 -8.15 21.15
C GLY A 122 -3.27 -7.48 19.78
N ILE A 123 -2.49 -6.42 19.61
CA ILE A 123 -2.34 -5.71 18.33
C ILE A 123 -0.87 -5.79 17.91
N LYS A 124 -0.67 -6.11 16.63
CA LYS A 124 0.62 -6.02 15.95
C LYS A 124 0.61 -4.81 15.03
N ALA A 125 1.71 -4.04 15.01
CA ALA A 125 1.93 -2.95 14.08
C ALA A 125 3.22 -3.18 13.29
N THR A 126 3.15 -3.01 11.97
CA THR A 126 4.29 -3.15 11.04
C THR A 126 4.32 -1.99 10.05
N PRO A 127 5.51 -1.60 9.53
CA PRO A 127 5.59 -0.60 8.49
C PRO A 127 4.88 -1.09 7.23
N LYS A 128 4.08 -0.23 6.61
CA LYS A 128 3.44 -0.51 5.33
C LYS A 128 4.38 -0.10 4.21
N LEU A 129 5.08 -1.08 3.65
CA LEU A 129 6.01 -0.85 2.56
C LEU A 129 5.28 -0.34 1.30
N ASP A 130 5.90 0.58 0.58
CA ASP A 130 5.48 1.04 -0.73
C ASP A 130 6.33 0.40 -1.83
N GLY A 131 5.83 -0.69 -2.37
CA GLY A 131 6.52 -1.48 -3.38
C GLY A 131 5.55 -2.26 -4.27
N PHE A 132 6.02 -3.38 -4.82
CA PHE A 132 5.20 -4.32 -5.56
C PHE A 132 4.90 -5.56 -4.73
N ALA A 133 3.64 -5.71 -4.33
CA ALA A 133 3.17 -6.85 -3.55
C ALA A 133 3.31 -8.15 -4.35
N GLY A 134 3.89 -9.15 -3.72
CA GLY A 134 4.10 -10.48 -4.28
C GLY A 134 3.90 -11.58 -3.25
N PHE A 135 3.77 -12.81 -3.77
CA PHE A 135 3.69 -14.02 -2.98
C PHE A 135 4.79 -14.99 -3.42
N ASP A 136 5.66 -15.36 -2.49
CA ASP A 136 6.74 -16.33 -2.71
C ASP A 136 6.39 -17.67 -2.05
N ASP A 137 6.15 -18.71 -2.86
CA ASP A 137 5.85 -20.07 -2.38
C ASP A 137 7.10 -20.94 -2.19
N GLY A 138 8.30 -20.35 -2.37
CA GLY A 138 9.59 -21.03 -2.32
C GLY A 138 10.06 -21.54 -3.69
N THR A 139 9.14 -21.79 -4.60
CA THR A 139 9.43 -22.21 -5.98
C THR A 139 9.22 -21.04 -6.93
N ARG A 140 8.10 -20.35 -6.79
CA ARG A 140 7.68 -19.25 -7.66
C ARG A 140 7.39 -18.00 -6.86
N LEU A 141 7.60 -16.86 -7.51
CA LEU A 141 7.16 -15.56 -7.03
C LEU A 141 6.06 -15.06 -7.96
N TYR A 142 4.95 -14.66 -7.37
CA TYR A 142 3.78 -14.15 -8.08
C TYR A 142 3.56 -12.69 -7.71
N THR A 143 3.06 -11.88 -8.64
CA THR A 143 2.47 -10.59 -8.28
C THR A 143 1.15 -10.81 -7.55
N ARG A 144 0.71 -9.82 -6.76
CA ARG A 144 -0.61 -9.89 -6.11
C ARG A 144 -1.77 -9.98 -7.12
N GLY A 145 -1.63 -9.34 -8.28
CA GLY A 145 -2.69 -9.28 -9.27
C GLY A 145 -4.00 -8.69 -8.74
N ASP A 146 -5.11 -9.38 -8.99
CA ASP A 146 -6.44 -9.04 -8.45
C ASP A 146 -6.68 -9.61 -7.04
N GLY A 147 -5.66 -10.15 -6.42
CA GLY A 147 -5.70 -10.78 -5.10
C GLY A 147 -5.97 -12.29 -5.15
N LYS A 148 -6.42 -12.83 -6.28
CA LYS A 148 -6.66 -14.27 -6.51
C LYS A 148 -5.80 -14.85 -7.61
N LYS A 149 -5.49 -14.04 -8.61
CA LYS A 149 -4.65 -14.40 -9.76
C LYS A 149 -3.60 -13.32 -9.94
N GLY A 150 -2.36 -13.75 -10.08
CA GLY A 150 -1.20 -12.90 -10.34
C GLY A 150 -0.41 -13.37 -11.55
N SER A 151 0.63 -12.64 -11.89
CA SER A 151 1.62 -13.02 -12.91
C SER A 151 2.79 -13.72 -12.24
N ASP A 152 3.33 -14.77 -12.88
CA ASP A 152 4.60 -15.35 -12.48
C ASP A 152 5.73 -14.36 -12.79
N ILE A 153 6.46 -13.96 -11.77
CA ILE A 153 7.60 -13.05 -11.84
C ILE A 153 8.87 -13.65 -11.25
N THR A 154 8.94 -14.97 -11.17
CA THR A 154 10.07 -15.71 -10.59
C THR A 154 11.41 -15.31 -11.18
N ARG A 155 11.42 -14.89 -12.43
CA ARG A 155 12.61 -14.38 -13.14
C ARG A 155 13.37 -13.27 -12.40
N VAL A 156 12.75 -12.56 -11.46
CA VAL A 156 13.47 -11.52 -10.70
C VAL A 156 14.48 -12.14 -9.73
N PHE A 157 14.18 -13.32 -9.19
CA PHE A 157 15.13 -14.09 -8.39
C PHE A 157 16.24 -14.70 -9.26
N ASP A 158 15.93 -15.15 -10.47
CA ASP A 158 16.95 -15.64 -11.43
C ASP A 158 17.92 -14.53 -11.81
N ARG A 159 17.52 -13.28 -11.71
CA ARG A 159 18.35 -12.08 -11.95
C ARG A 159 19.16 -11.65 -10.72
N GLY A 160 19.02 -12.34 -9.60
CA GLY A 160 19.79 -12.12 -8.39
C GLY A 160 19.06 -11.33 -7.29
N LEU A 161 17.76 -10.98 -7.46
CA LEU A 161 16.99 -10.40 -6.36
C LEU A 161 17.07 -11.32 -5.15
N GLN A 162 17.32 -10.77 -3.97
CA GLN A 162 17.45 -11.53 -2.73
C GLN A 162 16.26 -11.29 -1.82
N VAL A 163 16.06 -12.22 -0.88
CA VAL A 163 15.11 -12.05 0.21
C VAL A 163 15.76 -11.24 1.32
N TYR A 164 14.99 -10.38 1.96
CA TYR A 164 15.45 -9.54 3.06
C TYR A 164 16.09 -10.36 4.19
N ASN A 165 17.13 -9.80 4.81
CA ASN A 165 17.94 -10.44 5.85
C ASN A 165 18.60 -11.77 5.42
N ASP A 166 18.86 -11.95 4.12
CA ASP A 166 19.39 -13.21 3.55
C ASP A 166 18.57 -14.45 3.97
N SER A 167 17.27 -14.26 4.22
CA SER A 167 16.39 -15.33 4.64
C SER A 167 15.99 -16.23 3.46
N GLU A 168 15.49 -17.41 3.77
CA GLU A 168 15.06 -18.39 2.77
C GLU A 168 13.80 -17.92 2.04
N ARG A 169 13.59 -18.41 0.82
CA ARG A 169 12.38 -18.23 0.04
C ARG A 169 11.19 -19.02 0.64
N GLY A 170 9.98 -18.75 0.18
CA GLY A 170 8.79 -19.51 0.58
C GLY A 170 8.11 -18.97 1.85
N GLN A 171 8.33 -17.69 2.16
CA GLN A 171 7.73 -17.05 3.34
C GLN A 171 6.38 -16.37 3.06
N GLY A 172 5.78 -16.66 1.90
CA GLY A 172 4.45 -16.16 1.55
C GLY A 172 4.44 -14.72 1.04
N ALA A 173 3.47 -13.95 1.50
CA ALA A 173 3.25 -12.58 1.04
C ALA A 173 4.36 -11.61 1.50
N GLY A 174 4.71 -10.69 0.61
CA GLY A 174 5.74 -9.69 0.84
C GLY A 174 5.68 -8.57 -0.21
N GLU A 175 6.73 -7.76 -0.22
CA GLU A 175 6.85 -6.62 -1.11
C GLU A 175 8.23 -6.60 -1.79
N ILE A 176 8.28 -6.34 -3.11
CA ILE A 176 9.52 -5.99 -3.80
C ILE A 176 9.74 -4.50 -3.59
N VAL A 177 10.85 -4.15 -2.98
CA VAL A 177 11.18 -2.76 -2.63
C VAL A 177 12.63 -2.44 -2.97
N VAL A 178 12.97 -1.15 -2.95
CA VAL A 178 14.34 -0.63 -2.99
C VAL A 178 14.61 0.19 -1.74
N LYS A 179 15.82 0.10 -1.19
CA LYS A 179 16.25 0.92 -0.06
C LYS A 179 16.14 2.40 -0.41
N LYS A 180 15.51 3.17 0.44
CA LYS A 180 15.28 4.61 0.25
C LYS A 180 16.60 5.37 0.11
N SER A 181 17.53 5.13 0.99
CA SER A 181 18.86 5.75 0.95
C SER A 181 19.61 5.46 -0.36
N TYR A 182 19.50 4.23 -0.88
CA TYR A 182 20.13 3.86 -2.15
C TYR A 182 19.42 4.53 -3.34
N PHE A 183 18.09 4.57 -3.33
CA PHE A 183 17.32 5.23 -4.38
C PHE A 183 17.69 6.70 -4.49
N GLU A 184 17.69 7.42 -3.37
CA GLU A 184 18.06 8.84 -3.30
C GLU A 184 19.46 9.11 -3.85
N MET A 185 20.42 8.26 -3.52
CA MET A 185 21.83 8.44 -3.89
C MET A 185 22.13 8.03 -5.36
N HIS A 186 21.53 6.96 -5.87
CA HIS A 186 21.98 6.31 -7.09
C HIS A 186 20.93 6.26 -8.21
N LEU A 187 19.63 6.33 -7.90
CA LEU A 187 18.55 6.06 -8.84
C LEU A 187 17.66 7.27 -9.15
N SER A 188 17.57 8.23 -8.24
CA SER A 188 16.65 9.39 -8.34
C SER A 188 16.87 10.26 -9.60
N GLN A 189 18.04 10.23 -10.22
CA GLN A 189 18.30 10.94 -11.47
C GLN A 189 17.68 10.23 -12.72
N ASN A 190 17.33 8.94 -12.61
CA ASN A 190 16.85 8.12 -13.71
C ASN A 190 15.39 7.70 -13.54
N TYR A 191 14.91 7.68 -12.32
CA TYR A 191 13.55 7.26 -11.95
C TYR A 191 12.93 8.35 -11.10
N GLU A 192 11.74 8.78 -11.44
CA GLU A 192 11.03 9.83 -10.70
C GLU A 192 10.61 9.34 -9.32
N TYR A 193 10.15 8.09 -9.24
CA TYR A 193 9.72 7.46 -8.00
C TYR A 193 10.37 6.08 -7.84
N PRO A 194 10.59 5.60 -6.59
CA PRO A 194 11.06 4.23 -6.32
C PRO A 194 10.21 3.17 -7.02
N ARG A 195 8.91 3.39 -7.11
CA ARG A 195 7.97 2.49 -7.78
C ARG A 195 8.24 2.31 -9.27
N ASN A 196 8.71 3.35 -9.98
CA ASN A 196 9.13 3.21 -11.38
C ASN A 196 10.29 2.23 -11.51
N PHE A 197 11.29 2.34 -10.64
CA PHE A 197 12.42 1.44 -10.59
C PHE A 197 11.99 0.01 -10.26
N GLN A 198 11.16 -0.17 -9.22
CA GLN A 198 10.66 -1.49 -8.82
C GLN A 198 9.86 -2.15 -9.94
N ALA A 199 9.04 -1.38 -10.68
CA ALA A 199 8.33 -1.88 -11.87
C ALA A 199 9.28 -2.36 -12.96
N SER A 200 10.38 -1.65 -13.19
CA SER A 200 11.37 -2.01 -14.20
C SER A 200 12.01 -3.38 -13.89
N LEU A 201 12.30 -3.69 -12.63
CA LEU A 201 12.82 -5.00 -12.21
C LEU A 201 11.91 -6.15 -12.65
N ILE A 202 10.60 -5.91 -12.63
CA ILE A 202 9.57 -6.91 -12.90
C ILE A 202 9.25 -6.98 -14.41
N LYS A 203 9.07 -5.82 -15.05
CA LYS A 203 8.55 -5.73 -16.42
C LYS A 203 9.61 -5.90 -17.51
N GLU A 204 10.78 -5.29 -17.29
CA GLU A 204 11.83 -5.26 -18.33
C GLU A 204 12.31 -6.67 -18.70
N LYS A 205 12.54 -6.88 -20.00
CA LYS A 205 13.13 -8.15 -20.49
C LYS A 205 14.58 -8.31 -20.08
N SER A 206 15.33 -7.21 -20.07
CA SER A 206 16.71 -7.13 -19.60
C SER A 206 16.85 -5.93 -18.66
N LEU A 207 17.55 -6.12 -17.55
CA LEU A 207 17.84 -5.02 -16.64
C LEU A 207 18.95 -4.14 -17.19
N ASP A 208 18.83 -2.82 -16.98
CA ASP A 208 19.91 -1.90 -17.21
C ASP A 208 21.04 -2.04 -16.16
N VAL A 209 22.15 -1.37 -16.39
CA VAL A 209 23.34 -1.47 -15.52
C VAL A 209 23.03 -1.03 -14.08
N LYS A 210 22.21 0.01 -13.89
CA LYS A 210 21.87 0.52 -12.56
C LYS A 210 20.95 -0.43 -11.81
N ALA A 211 19.99 -1.04 -12.50
CA ALA A 211 19.11 -2.04 -11.93
C ALA A 211 19.90 -3.31 -11.52
N GLN A 212 20.84 -3.74 -12.36
CA GLN A 212 21.73 -4.86 -12.03
C GLN A 212 22.60 -4.51 -10.80
N GLN A 213 23.16 -3.30 -10.75
CA GLN A 213 23.98 -2.87 -9.62
C GLN A 213 23.16 -2.80 -8.32
N ALA A 214 21.95 -2.28 -8.36
CA ALA A 214 21.08 -2.22 -7.19
C ALA A 214 20.74 -3.62 -6.61
N ILE A 215 20.62 -4.63 -7.47
CA ILE A 215 20.47 -6.03 -7.05
C ILE A 215 21.76 -6.54 -6.40
N LEU A 216 22.93 -6.32 -7.04
CA LEU A 216 24.23 -6.76 -6.53
C LEU A 216 24.55 -6.12 -5.19
N ASP A 217 24.20 -4.86 -4.99
CA ASP A 217 24.39 -4.10 -3.74
C ASP A 217 23.36 -4.45 -2.66
N LYS A 218 22.48 -5.43 -2.93
CA LYS A 218 21.34 -5.80 -2.05
C LYS A 218 20.49 -4.60 -1.64
N ALA A 219 20.34 -3.66 -2.56
CA ALA A 219 19.49 -2.49 -2.38
C ALA A 219 18.06 -2.75 -2.80
N ALA A 220 17.86 -3.55 -3.86
CA ALA A 220 16.55 -4.07 -4.26
C ALA A 220 16.35 -5.46 -3.65
N LEU A 221 15.21 -5.68 -2.97
CA LEU A 221 14.95 -6.88 -2.18
C LEU A 221 13.47 -7.29 -2.27
N PHE A 222 13.20 -8.58 -2.08
CA PHE A 222 11.88 -9.06 -1.68
C PHE A 222 11.83 -9.13 -0.15
N VAL A 223 10.90 -8.40 0.46
CA VAL A 223 10.71 -8.35 1.91
C VAL A 223 9.44 -9.07 2.29
N PRO A 224 9.51 -10.31 2.82
CA PRO A 224 8.36 -11.01 3.38
C PRO A 224 7.73 -10.22 4.53
N PHE A 225 6.41 -10.14 4.59
CA PHE A 225 5.73 -9.42 5.69
C PHE A 225 5.99 -10.04 7.06
N THR A 226 6.38 -11.32 7.09
CA THR A 226 6.81 -12.04 8.31
C THR A 226 8.15 -11.54 8.86
N GLN A 227 8.98 -10.88 8.03
CA GLN A 227 10.30 -10.38 8.40
C GLN A 227 10.31 -8.89 8.77
N LEU A 228 9.16 -8.23 8.72
CA LEU A 228 9.06 -6.82 9.07
C LEU A 228 9.30 -6.60 10.56
N PRO A 229 10.02 -5.53 10.94
CA PRO A 229 10.05 -5.06 12.30
C PRO A 229 8.63 -4.87 12.84
N THR A 230 8.39 -5.32 14.07
CA THR A 230 7.04 -5.43 14.61
C THR A 230 6.97 -4.81 15.99
N TRP A 231 6.02 -3.91 16.20
CA TRP A 231 5.54 -3.55 17.52
C TRP A 231 4.39 -4.50 17.93
N LEU A 232 4.38 -4.90 19.19
CA LEU A 232 3.33 -5.74 19.80
C LEU A 232 2.87 -5.11 21.11
N GLY A 233 1.56 -4.94 21.28
CA GLY A 233 0.98 -4.40 22.50
C GLY A 233 -0.53 -4.63 22.58
N GLY A 234 -1.16 -4.10 23.61
CA GLY A 234 -2.61 -4.14 23.79
C GLY A 234 -3.32 -2.90 23.23
N ILE A 235 -4.66 -2.95 23.22
CA ILE A 235 -5.52 -1.81 22.80
C ILE A 235 -5.25 -0.57 23.64
N ASP A 236 -5.12 -0.72 24.97
CA ASP A 236 -4.88 0.42 25.87
C ASP A 236 -3.55 1.11 25.57
N GLU A 237 -2.50 0.32 25.30
CA GLU A 237 -1.18 0.87 24.96
C GLU A 237 -1.22 1.58 23.61
N LEU A 238 -1.84 0.97 22.60
CA LEU A 238 -2.05 1.59 21.29
C LEU A 238 -2.82 2.91 21.44
N SER A 239 -3.89 2.93 22.23
CA SER A 239 -4.72 4.12 22.40
C SER A 239 -3.98 5.27 23.10
N ASN A 240 -3.13 4.94 24.07
CA ASN A 240 -2.40 5.94 24.85
C ASN A 240 -1.15 6.46 24.17
N GLN A 241 -0.55 5.70 23.23
CA GLN A 241 0.73 6.01 22.62
C GLN A 241 0.70 5.97 21.08
N PHE A 242 -0.48 6.15 20.48
CA PHE A 242 -0.70 5.95 19.06
C PHE A 242 0.32 6.65 18.16
N GLU A 243 0.50 7.97 18.31
CA GLU A 243 1.40 8.77 17.47
C GLU A 243 2.84 8.29 17.60
N ARG A 244 3.28 8.01 18.84
CA ARG A 244 4.62 7.49 19.11
C ARG A 244 4.85 6.12 18.47
N ILE A 245 3.88 5.21 18.59
CA ILE A 245 3.96 3.87 17.99
C ILE A 245 4.07 3.98 16.47
N VAL A 246 3.29 4.89 15.86
CA VAL A 246 3.36 5.16 14.42
C VAL A 246 4.75 5.65 14.02
N GLU A 247 5.30 6.66 14.70
CA GLU A 247 6.63 7.20 14.44
C GLU A 247 7.71 6.13 14.60
N ASP A 248 7.69 5.39 15.71
CA ASP A 248 8.65 4.34 16.02
C ASP A 248 8.63 3.26 14.92
N VAL A 249 7.45 2.79 14.51
CA VAL A 249 7.30 1.76 13.46
C VAL A 249 7.78 2.25 12.10
N LEU A 250 7.43 3.48 11.71
CA LEU A 250 7.84 4.05 10.42
C LEU A 250 9.36 4.22 10.32
N SER A 251 10.04 4.45 11.44
CA SER A 251 11.50 4.65 11.49
C SER A 251 12.32 3.36 11.44
N THR A 252 11.68 2.19 11.49
CA THR A 252 12.39 0.90 11.64
C THR A 252 13.02 0.36 10.36
N VAL A 253 12.67 0.89 9.19
CA VAL A 253 13.10 0.39 7.89
C VAL A 253 13.67 1.49 6.99
N ASP A 254 14.65 1.13 6.17
CA ASP A 254 15.19 2.00 5.12
C ASP A 254 14.50 1.69 3.77
N PHE A 255 13.16 1.74 3.77
CA PHE A 255 12.32 1.60 2.57
C PHE A 255 11.28 2.70 2.56
N ASP A 256 10.73 3.00 1.39
CA ASP A 256 9.56 3.85 1.34
C ASP A 256 8.37 3.15 2.00
N VAL A 257 7.69 3.93 2.83
CA VAL A 257 6.52 3.49 3.59
C VAL A 257 5.39 4.49 3.43
N ASP A 258 4.18 3.98 3.24
CA ASP A 258 2.98 4.79 3.07
C ASP A 258 2.04 4.73 4.27
N GLY A 259 2.52 4.20 5.40
CA GLY A 259 1.77 4.11 6.65
C GLY A 259 2.18 2.96 7.54
N VAL A 260 1.30 2.61 8.48
CA VAL A 260 1.45 1.51 9.44
C VAL A 260 0.27 0.57 9.31
N VAL A 261 0.53 -0.73 9.22
CA VAL A 261 -0.52 -1.76 9.24
C VAL A 261 -0.69 -2.25 10.67
N PHE A 262 -1.90 -2.10 11.20
CA PHE A 262 -2.33 -2.67 12.47
C PHE A 262 -3.15 -3.93 12.21
N GLU A 263 -2.91 -4.98 12.99
CA GLU A 263 -3.67 -6.21 12.91
C GLU A 263 -3.88 -6.84 14.30
N ALA A 264 -5.05 -7.46 14.51
CA ALA A 264 -5.29 -8.28 15.68
C ALA A 264 -4.40 -9.53 15.66
N THR A 265 -3.89 -9.97 16.82
CA THR A 265 -3.01 -11.14 16.88
C THR A 265 -3.75 -12.45 17.18
N ASN A 266 -4.96 -12.38 17.76
CA ASN A 266 -5.74 -13.55 18.14
C ASN A 266 -6.41 -14.19 16.92
N ASP A 267 -6.13 -15.47 16.67
CA ASP A 267 -6.61 -16.19 15.48
C ASP A 267 -8.14 -16.43 15.51
N ASP A 268 -8.74 -16.73 16.66
CA ASP A 268 -10.19 -16.90 16.76
C ASP A 268 -10.91 -15.59 16.45
N LEU A 269 -10.36 -14.46 16.92
CA LEU A 269 -10.88 -13.13 16.59
C LEU A 269 -10.74 -12.83 15.09
N LYS A 270 -9.61 -13.19 14.45
CA LYS A 270 -9.44 -13.04 13.00
C LYS A 270 -10.48 -13.86 12.23
N VAL A 271 -10.75 -15.08 12.66
CA VAL A 271 -11.78 -15.95 12.06
C VAL A 271 -13.17 -15.33 12.23
N GLN A 272 -13.51 -14.86 13.42
CA GLN A 272 -14.80 -14.23 13.73
C GLN A 272 -15.04 -12.98 12.86
N MET A 273 -14.05 -12.10 12.74
CA MET A 273 -14.17 -10.88 11.95
C MET A 273 -14.19 -11.15 10.45
N GLY A 274 -13.43 -12.15 10.01
CA GLY A 274 -13.34 -12.58 8.62
C GLY A 274 -12.84 -11.48 7.68
N ALA A 275 -13.29 -11.57 6.42
CA ALA A 275 -12.92 -10.65 5.36
C ALA A 275 -14.14 -10.24 4.51
N ASN A 276 -14.02 -9.18 3.76
CA ASN A 276 -14.90 -8.87 2.64
C ASN A 276 -14.18 -9.18 1.31
N ARG A 277 -14.70 -8.70 0.19
CA ARG A 277 -14.10 -8.94 -1.14
C ARG A 277 -12.76 -8.22 -1.35
N LYS A 278 -12.44 -7.22 -0.52
CA LYS A 278 -11.32 -6.31 -0.72
C LYS A 278 -10.27 -6.39 0.38
N PHE A 279 -10.67 -6.56 1.63
CA PHE A 279 -9.76 -6.54 2.79
C PHE A 279 -10.24 -7.42 3.95
N HIS A 280 -9.29 -7.79 4.81
CA HIS A 280 -9.54 -8.42 6.09
C HIS A 280 -10.07 -7.39 7.09
N ARG A 281 -11.13 -7.74 7.88
CA ARG A 281 -11.71 -6.80 8.85
C ARG A 281 -10.89 -6.66 10.12
N TRP A 282 -10.04 -7.63 10.42
CA TRP A 282 -9.12 -7.66 11.56
C TRP A 282 -7.81 -6.90 11.32
N GLN A 283 -7.66 -6.25 10.15
CA GLN A 283 -6.48 -5.52 9.72
C GLN A 283 -6.88 -4.15 9.18
N ILE A 284 -6.07 -3.12 9.46
CA ILE A 284 -6.26 -1.76 8.97
C ILE A 284 -4.92 -1.09 8.73
N ALA A 285 -4.80 -0.29 7.68
CA ALA A 285 -3.63 0.53 7.41
C ALA A 285 -3.92 1.99 7.80
N PHE A 286 -3.17 2.53 8.73
CA PHE A 286 -3.14 3.95 9.00
C PHE A 286 -2.20 4.63 8.02
N LYS A 287 -2.69 5.65 7.31
CA LYS A 287 -1.92 6.49 6.40
C LYS A 287 -1.87 7.91 6.92
N GLU A 288 -0.68 8.45 7.06
CA GLU A 288 -0.46 9.81 7.51
C GLU A 288 -0.38 10.76 6.31
N ASN A 289 -1.05 11.91 6.42
CA ASN A 289 -0.86 12.99 5.45
C ASN A 289 0.42 13.75 5.79
N LYS A 290 1.51 13.43 5.09
CA LYS A 290 2.83 14.05 5.29
C LYS A 290 2.91 15.50 4.79
N ASP A 291 1.97 15.93 3.91
CA ASP A 291 1.97 17.28 3.32
C ASP A 291 1.16 18.29 4.13
N LYS A 292 0.82 18.01 5.40
CA LYS A 292 0.22 19.00 6.29
C LYS A 292 1.19 20.14 6.55
N ALA A 293 1.06 21.23 5.84
CA ALA A 293 1.72 22.47 6.20
C ALA A 293 1.00 23.07 7.43
N GLN A 294 1.73 23.31 8.53
CA GLN A 294 1.24 24.15 9.61
C GLN A 294 1.26 25.61 9.12
N VAL A 295 0.07 26.17 8.86
CA VAL A 295 -0.06 27.59 8.52
C VAL A 295 -0.57 28.36 9.74
N LYS A 296 0.08 29.48 10.06
CA LYS A 296 -0.40 30.43 11.06
C LYS A 296 -1.30 31.45 10.35
N VAL A 297 -2.57 31.45 10.71
CA VAL A 297 -3.49 32.51 10.25
C VAL A 297 -3.05 33.83 10.88
N LEU A 298 -2.57 34.78 10.07
CA LEU A 298 -2.09 36.07 10.51
C LEU A 298 -3.21 37.11 10.63
N SER A 299 -4.24 37.01 9.80
CA SER A 299 -5.41 37.90 9.87
C SER A 299 -6.62 37.27 9.15
N VAL A 300 -7.82 37.62 9.59
CA VAL A 300 -9.09 37.29 8.94
C VAL A 300 -9.81 38.61 8.72
N THR A 301 -10.10 38.97 7.45
CA THR A 301 -10.95 40.13 7.15
C THR A 301 -12.35 39.63 6.86
N PRO A 302 -13.37 39.99 7.69
CA PRO A 302 -14.75 39.64 7.38
C PRO A 302 -15.18 40.33 6.09
N GLN A 303 -15.91 39.63 5.23
CA GLN A 303 -16.61 40.21 4.10
C GLN A 303 -17.93 40.86 4.51
#